data_99407ca7382ff77d17b23e59ade7ebc6
#
_entry.id   99407ca7382ff77d17b23e59ade7ebc6
#
_cell.length_a   1.000
_cell.length_b   1.000
_cell.length_c   1.000
_cell.angle_alpha   90.00
_cell.angle_beta   90.00
_cell.angle_gamma   90.00
#
_symmetry.space_group_name_H-M   'P 1'
#
loop_
_entity.id
_entity.type
_entity.pdbx_description
1 polymer ?
#
loop_
_entity_poly.entity_id
_entity_poly.type
_entity_poly.pdbx_seq_one_letter_code
_entity_poly.pdbx_strand_id
1 'polypeptide(L)'
;MYKRLELHNHTTESDAVFTCRELIDFLVNDHVDAFALTDHNTISGHRKIKALLEQEDFPISCIYGMEYTTYYGHILCLNLTEYVPWEHINLHKPELLFRAVKEKGALAGIAHPYSFGWPFAQGCRFVMDMTDYSCCDFIEIFNNLEPLHEVNEKGLLLWEKLVLQGEKLAATCGMDLHGNSSLHGHYSTYIEGEKNQDVAKELDTAIRSGRTWVCNGPLLETEIKDGMLTFSIHHMEKPGHTPLPDADYVITLKTSRETITCKANEQIPLSRFQANARIIIPKLFKK
;
A
#
# COMPACT_ATOMS: atom_id res chain seq x y z
N MET A 1 17.16 5.76 3.77
CA MET A 1 16.92 4.34 4.12
C MET A 1 15.51 3.95 3.72
N TYR A 2 15.25 2.66 3.53
CA TYR A 2 13.88 2.19 3.30
C TYR A 2 13.22 1.86 4.63
N LYS A 3 11.95 2.26 4.79
CA LYS A 3 11.09 1.92 5.93
C LYS A 3 10.03 0.92 5.48
N ARG A 4 9.83 -0.15 6.26
CA ARG A 4 8.80 -1.15 6.06
C ARG A 4 7.53 -0.72 6.78
N LEU A 5 6.43 -0.61 6.03
CA LEU A 5 5.15 -0.17 6.54
C LEU A 5 4.10 -1.28 6.46
N GLU A 6 3.26 -1.37 7.51
CA GLU A 6 2.03 -2.15 7.50
C GLU A 6 0.84 -1.20 7.53
N LEU A 7 0.12 -1.08 6.41
CA LEU A 7 -0.79 0.04 6.17
C LEU A 7 -2.27 -0.27 6.39
N HIS A 8 -2.61 -1.51 6.81
CA HIS A 8 -4.01 -1.90 6.99
C HIS A 8 -4.17 -2.82 8.19
N ASN A 9 -4.58 -2.27 9.32
CA ASN A 9 -4.66 -2.99 10.59
C ASN A 9 -5.89 -2.56 11.40
N HIS A 10 -6.46 -3.53 12.10
CA HIS A 10 -7.61 -3.39 12.95
C HIS A 10 -7.32 -3.78 14.39
N THR A 11 -8.14 -3.26 15.30
CA THR A 11 -8.07 -3.56 16.73
C THR A 11 -9.45 -3.87 17.28
N THR A 12 -9.52 -4.11 18.59
CA THR A 12 -10.79 -4.24 19.33
C THR A 12 -11.62 -2.94 19.35
N GLU A 13 -11.16 -1.88 18.70
CA GLU A 13 -11.95 -0.67 18.50
C GLU A 13 -12.97 -0.84 17.36
N SER A 14 -12.74 -1.81 16.48
CA SER A 14 -13.71 -2.28 15.50
C SER A 14 -14.01 -3.79 15.70
N ASP A 15 -13.46 -4.67 14.92
CA ASP A 15 -13.83 -6.08 14.89
C ASP A 15 -12.65 -7.07 14.96
N ALA A 16 -11.43 -6.55 15.15
CA ALA A 16 -10.26 -7.40 15.34
C ALA A 16 -10.13 -7.92 16.78
N VAL A 17 -9.29 -8.92 16.97
CA VAL A 17 -9.01 -9.49 18.29
C VAL A 17 -7.87 -8.82 19.04
N PHE A 18 -7.01 -8.06 18.33
CA PHE A 18 -5.91 -7.32 18.96
C PHE A 18 -6.42 -6.08 19.70
N THR A 19 -6.00 -5.91 20.95
CA THR A 19 -5.97 -4.58 21.56
C THR A 19 -4.92 -3.71 20.88
N CYS A 20 -5.01 -2.40 21.05
CA CYS A 20 -3.98 -1.49 20.55
C CYS A 20 -2.56 -1.88 20.98
N ARG A 21 -2.40 -2.38 22.21
CA ARG A 21 -1.11 -2.84 22.74
C ARG A 21 -0.61 -4.09 22.03
N GLU A 22 -1.46 -5.09 21.89
CA GLU A 22 -1.10 -6.35 21.25
C GLU A 22 -0.75 -6.16 19.78
N LEU A 23 -1.42 -5.23 19.09
CA LEU A 23 -1.07 -4.87 17.72
C LEU A 23 0.35 -4.28 17.64
N ILE A 24 0.69 -3.32 18.53
CA ILE A 24 2.05 -2.75 18.58
C ILE A 24 3.08 -3.85 18.83
N ASP A 25 2.88 -4.68 19.86
CA ASP A 25 3.81 -5.74 20.23
C ASP A 25 4.00 -6.74 19.07
N PHE A 26 2.92 -7.10 18.39
CA PHE A 26 2.96 -7.99 17.22
C PHE A 26 3.80 -7.43 16.08
N LEU A 27 3.57 -6.15 15.70
CA LEU A 27 4.26 -5.52 14.59
C LEU A 27 5.73 -5.19 14.90
N VAL A 28 6.04 -4.85 16.15
CA VAL A 28 7.43 -4.69 16.63
C VAL A 28 8.19 -6.01 16.53
N ASN A 29 7.58 -7.12 16.94
CA ASN A 29 8.19 -8.45 16.85
C ASN A 29 8.43 -8.89 15.40
N ASP A 30 7.67 -8.36 14.44
CA ASP A 30 7.83 -8.62 13.01
C ASP A 30 8.71 -7.57 12.29
N HIS A 31 9.39 -6.70 13.05
CA HIS A 31 10.32 -5.67 12.53
C HIS A 31 9.67 -4.68 11.55
N VAL A 32 8.44 -4.26 11.81
CA VAL A 32 7.77 -3.18 11.08
C VAL A 32 8.24 -1.82 11.61
N ASP A 33 8.62 -0.90 10.73
CA ASP A 33 9.08 0.44 11.12
C ASP A 33 7.93 1.39 11.45
N ALA A 34 6.80 1.24 10.74
CA ALA A 34 5.59 2.00 11.01
C ALA A 34 4.34 1.25 10.54
N PHE A 35 3.22 1.54 11.20
CA PHE A 35 1.93 0.95 10.84
C PHE A 35 0.83 1.99 10.79
N ALA A 36 -0.22 1.74 10.01
CA ALA A 36 -1.44 2.51 10.04
C ALA A 36 -2.48 1.81 10.92
N LEU A 37 -3.12 2.58 11.82
CA LEU A 37 -4.31 2.14 12.53
C LEU A 37 -5.54 2.55 11.74
N THR A 38 -6.27 1.58 11.22
CA THR A 38 -7.33 1.79 10.23
C THR A 38 -8.64 1.09 10.60
N ASP A 39 -9.00 1.10 11.88
CA ASP A 39 -10.25 0.50 12.38
C ASP A 39 -11.47 0.92 11.55
N HIS A 40 -12.44 0.01 11.39
CA HIS A 40 -13.66 0.23 10.60
C HIS A 40 -14.51 1.36 11.17
N ASN A 41 -14.71 2.41 10.37
CA ASN A 41 -15.63 3.53 10.64
C ASN A 41 -15.40 4.24 11.98
N THR A 42 -14.23 4.12 12.59
CA THR A 42 -13.90 4.75 13.88
C THR A 42 -12.45 5.21 13.96
N ILE A 43 -12.23 6.28 14.70
CA ILE A 43 -10.90 6.77 15.09
C ILE A 43 -10.68 6.67 16.61
N SER A 44 -11.49 5.88 17.32
CA SER A 44 -11.43 5.79 18.79
C SER A 44 -10.09 5.25 19.30
N GLY A 45 -9.45 4.37 18.51
CA GLY A 45 -8.13 3.80 18.82
C GLY A 45 -6.97 4.81 18.78
N HIS A 46 -7.11 5.92 18.05
CA HIS A 46 -6.03 6.90 17.90
C HIS A 46 -5.49 7.41 19.23
N ARG A 47 -6.39 7.76 20.17
CA ARG A 47 -5.98 8.25 21.49
C ARG A 47 -5.28 7.18 22.32
N LYS A 48 -5.69 5.90 22.17
CA LYS A 48 -5.11 4.77 22.91
C LYS A 48 -3.71 4.47 22.41
N ILE A 49 -3.52 4.36 21.09
CA ILE A 49 -2.20 4.18 20.48
C ILE A 49 -1.27 5.33 20.84
N LYS A 50 -1.75 6.57 20.72
CA LYS A 50 -0.95 7.75 21.06
C LYS A 50 -0.46 7.69 22.51
N ALA A 51 -1.35 7.39 23.45
CA ALA A 51 -0.98 7.28 24.86
C ALA A 51 0.04 6.18 25.13
N LEU A 52 -0.07 5.02 24.45
CA LEU A 52 0.89 3.93 24.57
C LEU A 52 2.27 4.34 24.04
N LEU A 53 2.34 4.95 22.86
CA LEU A 53 3.60 5.39 22.24
C LEU A 53 4.27 6.56 22.98
N GLU A 54 3.50 7.37 23.73
CA GLU A 54 4.04 8.42 24.60
C GLU A 54 4.54 7.90 25.94
N GLN A 55 3.98 6.80 26.44
CA GLN A 55 4.35 6.21 27.74
C GLN A 55 5.53 5.25 27.65
N GLU A 56 5.73 4.62 26.52
CA GLU A 56 6.73 3.59 26.31
C GLU A 56 7.52 3.86 25.02
N ASP A 57 8.81 3.57 25.05
CA ASP A 57 9.72 3.76 23.91
C ASP A 57 9.66 2.56 22.96
N PHE A 58 8.64 2.52 22.12
CA PHE A 58 8.52 1.50 21.08
C PHE A 58 9.33 1.90 19.83
N PRO A 59 10.04 0.95 19.21
CA PRO A 59 10.80 1.20 17.97
C PRO A 59 9.89 1.23 16.71
N ILE A 60 8.67 1.71 16.84
CA ILE A 60 7.67 1.73 15.77
C ILE A 60 6.89 3.05 15.82
N SER A 61 6.46 3.53 14.65
CA SER A 61 5.63 4.73 14.54
C SER A 61 4.21 4.39 14.09
N CYS A 62 3.22 5.16 14.53
CA CYS A 62 1.84 5.01 14.09
C CYS A 62 1.45 6.10 13.08
N ILE A 63 0.84 5.69 11.99
CA ILE A 63 0.13 6.50 11.01
C ILE A 63 -1.36 6.41 11.38
N TYR A 64 -1.97 7.54 11.68
CA TYR A 64 -3.40 7.57 12.02
C TYR A 64 -4.23 7.46 10.74
N GLY A 65 -5.22 6.59 10.75
CA GLY A 65 -6.07 6.33 9.59
C GLY A 65 -7.43 5.80 9.99
N MET A 66 -8.21 5.43 9.01
CA MET A 66 -9.50 4.77 9.19
C MET A 66 -9.87 4.06 7.90
N GLU A 67 -10.52 2.92 8.00
CA GLU A 67 -11.17 2.30 6.86
C GLU A 67 -12.66 2.63 6.86
N TYR A 68 -13.12 3.39 5.87
CA TYR A 68 -14.54 3.57 5.61
C TYR A 68 -15.11 2.30 5.00
N THR A 69 -15.82 1.55 5.80
CA THR A 69 -16.40 0.26 5.45
C THR A 69 -17.87 0.44 5.09
N THR A 70 -18.16 0.27 3.82
CA THR A 70 -19.50 0.43 3.26
C THR A 70 -20.01 -0.85 2.61
N TYR A 71 -21.28 -0.90 2.30
CA TYR A 71 -21.87 -2.01 1.54
C TYR A 71 -21.31 -2.15 0.11
N TYR A 72 -20.74 -1.07 -0.45
CA TYR A 72 -20.31 -1.00 -1.85
C TYR A 72 -18.78 -1.06 -2.03
N GLY A 73 -18.06 -1.22 -0.97
CA GLY A 73 -16.60 -1.28 -0.96
C GLY A 73 -16.00 -0.49 0.20
N HIS A 74 -14.70 -0.65 0.37
CA HIS A 74 -13.95 -0.02 1.45
C HIS A 74 -13.00 1.04 0.90
N ILE A 75 -12.86 2.12 1.66
CA ILE A 75 -11.95 3.24 1.36
C ILE A 75 -10.97 3.36 2.50
N LEU A 76 -9.71 3.09 2.23
CA LEU A 76 -8.62 3.18 3.19
C LEU A 76 -8.11 4.62 3.24
N CYS A 77 -8.16 5.22 4.43
CA CYS A 77 -7.67 6.56 4.67
C CYS A 77 -6.42 6.53 5.53
N LEU A 78 -5.37 7.22 5.10
CA LEU A 78 -4.10 7.33 5.81
C LEU A 78 -3.83 8.80 6.14
N ASN A 79 -3.11 9.07 7.24
CA ASN A 79 -2.92 10.41 7.78
C ASN A 79 -4.25 11.12 8.14
N LEU A 80 -5.30 10.37 8.45
CA LEU A 80 -6.59 10.89 8.86
C LEU A 80 -6.63 11.01 10.38
N THR A 81 -6.52 12.21 10.91
CA THR A 81 -6.52 12.49 12.35
C THR A 81 -7.87 12.95 12.89
N GLU A 82 -8.79 13.27 12.00
CA GLU A 82 -10.15 13.71 12.32
C GLU A 82 -11.17 12.87 11.55
N TYR A 83 -12.27 12.52 12.19
CA TYR A 83 -13.38 11.83 11.53
C TYR A 83 -14.03 12.73 10.48
N VAL A 84 -14.21 12.21 9.27
CA VAL A 84 -14.95 12.88 8.20
C VAL A 84 -16.35 12.27 8.13
N PRO A 85 -17.43 13.06 8.41
CA PRO A 85 -18.80 12.56 8.29
C PRO A 85 -19.12 12.16 6.86
N TRP A 86 -19.74 11.00 6.70
CA TRP A 86 -20.05 10.40 5.40
C TRP A 86 -21.50 9.94 5.24
N GLU A 87 -22.34 10.15 6.26
CA GLU A 87 -23.73 9.70 6.32
C GLU A 87 -24.61 10.33 5.24
N HIS A 88 -24.19 11.45 4.69
CA HIS A 88 -24.89 12.17 3.63
C HIS A 88 -24.26 12.00 2.25
N ILE A 89 -23.20 11.18 2.16
CA ILE A 89 -22.47 10.98 0.91
C ILE A 89 -23.10 9.82 0.16
N ASN A 90 -23.31 10.02 -1.14
CA ASN A 90 -23.76 8.93 -2.01
C ASN A 90 -22.63 7.93 -2.23
N LEU A 91 -22.71 6.78 -1.57
CA LEU A 91 -21.67 5.76 -1.60
C LEU A 91 -21.51 5.06 -2.96
N HIS A 92 -22.47 5.21 -3.87
CA HIS A 92 -22.27 4.80 -5.27
C HIS A 92 -21.32 5.73 -6.03
N LYS A 93 -21.15 6.98 -5.56
CA LYS A 93 -20.25 7.99 -6.11
C LYS A 93 -19.27 8.44 -5.05
N PRO A 94 -18.21 7.66 -4.82
CA PRO A 94 -17.33 7.84 -3.66
C PRO A 94 -16.44 9.08 -3.75
N GLU A 95 -16.36 9.76 -4.90
CA GLU A 95 -15.50 10.91 -5.11
C GLU A 95 -15.73 12.05 -4.09
N LEU A 96 -16.98 12.19 -3.60
CA LEU A 96 -17.27 13.18 -2.56
C LEU A 96 -16.57 12.85 -1.25
N LEU A 97 -16.56 11.56 -0.86
CA LEU A 97 -15.86 11.10 0.33
C LEU A 97 -14.33 11.24 0.16
N PHE A 98 -13.79 10.80 -0.98
CA PHE A 98 -12.38 10.97 -1.28
C PHE A 98 -11.93 12.44 -1.18
N ARG A 99 -12.71 13.36 -1.75
CA ARG A 99 -12.41 14.81 -1.69
C ARG A 99 -12.50 15.35 -0.26
N ALA A 100 -13.54 14.97 0.50
CA ALA A 100 -13.70 15.38 1.89
C ALA A 100 -12.54 14.91 2.78
N VAL A 101 -12.04 13.69 2.58
CA VAL A 101 -10.84 13.18 3.25
C VAL A 101 -9.60 13.99 2.86
N LYS A 102 -9.43 14.28 1.57
CA LYS A 102 -8.30 15.09 1.07
C LYS A 102 -8.34 16.56 1.59
N GLU A 103 -9.50 17.15 1.79
CA GLU A 103 -9.66 18.48 2.39
C GLU A 103 -9.15 18.52 3.83
N LYS A 104 -9.10 17.38 4.53
CA LYS A 104 -8.46 17.23 5.85
C LYS A 104 -6.94 17.02 5.78
N GLY A 105 -6.35 17.04 4.60
CA GLY A 105 -4.93 16.78 4.38
C GLY A 105 -4.56 15.30 4.43
N ALA A 106 -5.54 14.41 4.53
CA ALA A 106 -5.35 12.97 4.54
C ALA A 106 -5.26 12.38 3.13
N LEU A 107 -4.81 11.14 3.04
CA LEU A 107 -4.74 10.35 1.82
C LEU A 107 -5.94 9.39 1.78
N ALA A 108 -6.50 9.18 0.62
CA ALA A 108 -7.61 8.25 0.43
C ALA A 108 -7.34 7.30 -0.74
N GLY A 109 -7.50 6.01 -0.51
CA GLY A 109 -7.28 4.97 -1.50
C GLY A 109 -8.36 3.90 -1.48
N ILE A 110 -8.39 3.08 -2.52
CA ILE A 110 -9.27 1.94 -2.62
C ILE A 110 -8.63 0.77 -1.87
N ALA A 111 -9.31 0.25 -0.85
CA ALA A 111 -8.91 -0.96 -0.15
C ALA A 111 -9.26 -2.20 -0.99
N HIS A 112 -8.37 -3.17 -1.03
CA HIS A 112 -8.57 -4.54 -1.55
C HIS A 112 -9.70 -4.70 -2.61
N PRO A 113 -9.62 -4.07 -3.79
CA PRO A 113 -10.75 -3.80 -4.70
C PRO A 113 -11.49 -5.04 -5.19
N TYR A 114 -10.90 -6.22 -5.11
CA TYR A 114 -11.48 -7.48 -5.56
C TYR A 114 -11.61 -8.53 -4.46
N SER A 115 -11.47 -8.13 -3.20
CA SER A 115 -11.58 -9.07 -2.08
C SER A 115 -12.91 -9.83 -2.10
N PHE A 116 -12.86 -11.11 -1.72
CA PHE A 116 -14.07 -11.88 -1.52
C PHE A 116 -14.59 -11.62 -0.11
N GLY A 117 -15.81 -11.07 -0.02
CA GLY A 117 -16.56 -11.19 1.21
C GLY A 117 -17.04 -12.65 1.38
N TRP A 118 -17.16 -13.09 2.61
CA TRP A 118 -18.01 -14.24 2.93
C TRP A 118 -19.41 -13.96 2.40
N PRO A 119 -20.27 -14.97 2.18
CA PRO A 119 -21.60 -14.75 1.60
C PRO A 119 -22.45 -13.66 2.28
N PHE A 120 -22.09 -13.29 3.50
CA PHE A 120 -22.77 -12.25 4.29
C PHE A 120 -21.98 -10.94 4.44
N ALA A 121 -20.71 -10.88 3.98
CA ALA A 121 -19.88 -9.69 4.05
C ALA A 121 -19.83 -9.01 2.68
N GLN A 122 -20.97 -8.50 2.23
CA GLN A 122 -21.00 -7.62 1.08
C GLN A 122 -20.28 -6.31 1.45
N GLY A 123 -19.53 -5.74 0.52
CA GLY A 123 -18.78 -4.52 0.76
C GLY A 123 -17.27 -4.70 0.75
N CYS A 124 -16.74 -5.89 1.03
CA CYS A 124 -15.31 -6.15 0.89
C CYS A 124 -14.81 -5.89 -0.54
N ARG A 125 -15.63 -6.19 -1.54
CA ARG A 125 -15.33 -5.91 -2.94
C ARG A 125 -15.75 -4.49 -3.31
N PHE A 126 -14.85 -3.74 -3.92
CA PHE A 126 -15.15 -2.39 -4.40
C PHE A 126 -16.06 -2.44 -5.65
N VAL A 127 -17.32 -2.05 -5.48
CA VAL A 127 -18.34 -1.99 -6.54
C VAL A 127 -18.96 -0.58 -6.66
N MET A 128 -18.29 0.42 -6.12
CA MET A 128 -18.67 1.82 -6.27
C MET A 128 -18.45 2.28 -7.71
N ASP A 129 -19.31 3.17 -8.20
CA ASP A 129 -19.21 3.77 -9.53
C ASP A 129 -18.26 4.98 -9.49
N MET A 130 -16.97 4.69 -9.51
CA MET A 130 -15.92 5.69 -9.50
C MET A 130 -15.56 6.09 -10.93
N THR A 131 -15.80 7.36 -11.26
CA THR A 131 -15.59 7.92 -12.60
C THR A 131 -14.40 8.88 -12.66
N ASP A 132 -13.96 9.43 -11.54
CA ASP A 132 -12.86 10.39 -11.42
C ASP A 132 -11.81 9.88 -10.41
N TYR A 133 -10.75 9.26 -10.92
CA TYR A 133 -9.64 8.78 -10.11
C TYR A 133 -8.67 9.87 -9.65
N SER A 134 -8.83 11.12 -10.09
CA SER A 134 -7.95 12.23 -9.67
C SER A 134 -8.03 12.55 -8.17
N CYS A 135 -9.11 12.13 -7.51
CA CYS A 135 -9.29 12.27 -6.08
C CYS A 135 -8.76 11.07 -5.27
N CYS A 136 -8.41 9.96 -5.93
CA CYS A 136 -7.79 8.79 -5.31
C CYS A 136 -6.27 8.96 -5.29
N ASP A 137 -5.62 8.61 -4.18
CA ASP A 137 -4.18 8.73 -4.01
C ASP A 137 -3.45 7.40 -4.24
N PHE A 138 -4.09 6.27 -3.91
CA PHE A 138 -3.49 4.94 -4.03
C PHE A 138 -4.52 3.82 -4.20
N ILE A 139 -4.05 2.66 -4.60
CA ILE A 139 -4.81 1.41 -4.58
C ILE A 139 -4.02 0.38 -3.77
N GLU A 140 -4.68 -0.26 -2.83
CA GLU A 140 -4.15 -1.43 -2.14
C GLU A 140 -4.22 -2.63 -3.10
N ILE A 141 -3.08 -2.91 -3.75
CA ILE A 141 -2.99 -3.93 -4.80
C ILE A 141 -2.89 -5.35 -4.24
N PHE A 142 -2.32 -5.49 -3.04
CA PHE A 142 -2.24 -6.74 -2.31
C PHE A 142 -2.77 -6.55 -0.89
N ASN A 143 -3.58 -7.51 -0.46
CA ASN A 143 -4.21 -7.54 0.84
C ASN A 143 -4.18 -8.98 1.36
N ASN A 144 -4.19 -9.14 2.68
CA ASN A 144 -4.23 -10.41 3.42
C ASN A 144 -3.09 -11.42 3.18
N LEU A 145 -3.30 -12.60 3.72
CA LEU A 145 -2.32 -13.69 3.88
C LEU A 145 -1.89 -14.38 2.58
N GLU A 146 -2.55 -14.14 1.47
CA GLU A 146 -2.29 -14.79 0.19
C GLU A 146 -2.01 -13.76 -0.91
N PRO A 147 -0.83 -13.14 -0.94
CA PRO A 147 -0.52 -12.02 -1.83
C PRO A 147 -0.61 -12.37 -3.32
N LEU A 148 -0.49 -13.65 -3.68
CA LEU A 148 -0.65 -14.15 -5.05
C LEU A 148 -2.05 -14.72 -5.32
N HIS A 149 -2.98 -14.54 -4.40
CA HIS A 149 -4.36 -14.95 -4.60
C HIS A 149 -4.99 -14.21 -5.80
N GLU A 150 -5.94 -14.86 -6.48
CA GLU A 150 -6.60 -14.30 -7.68
C GLU A 150 -7.16 -12.89 -7.48
N VAL A 151 -7.65 -12.56 -6.31
CA VAL A 151 -8.19 -11.23 -6.00
C VAL A 151 -7.09 -10.15 -5.99
N ASN A 152 -5.91 -10.48 -5.49
CA ASN A 152 -4.76 -9.58 -5.46
C ASN A 152 -4.19 -9.37 -6.86
N GLU A 153 -4.15 -10.39 -7.70
CA GLU A 153 -3.78 -10.23 -9.10
C GLU A 153 -4.72 -9.26 -9.83
N LYS A 154 -6.02 -9.36 -9.61
CA LYS A 154 -7.00 -8.42 -10.18
C LYS A 154 -6.81 -6.99 -9.67
N GLY A 155 -6.46 -6.80 -8.39
CA GLY A 155 -6.12 -5.51 -7.80
C GLY A 155 -4.89 -4.88 -8.47
N LEU A 156 -3.83 -5.66 -8.65
CA LEU A 156 -2.64 -5.26 -9.38
C LEU A 156 -2.97 -4.87 -10.83
N LEU A 157 -3.75 -5.68 -11.54
CA LEU A 157 -4.14 -5.40 -12.92
C LEU A 157 -5.00 -4.14 -13.06
N LEU A 158 -5.88 -3.86 -12.10
CA LEU A 158 -6.64 -2.61 -12.05
C LEU A 158 -5.70 -1.40 -11.92
N TRP A 159 -4.79 -1.43 -10.95
CA TRP A 159 -3.82 -0.37 -10.74
C TRP A 159 -2.95 -0.14 -11.97
N GLU A 160 -2.38 -1.19 -12.55
CA GLU A 160 -1.59 -1.10 -13.79
C GLU A 160 -2.37 -0.46 -14.94
N LYS A 161 -3.63 -0.87 -15.12
CA LYS A 161 -4.50 -0.29 -16.15
C LYS A 161 -4.66 1.21 -15.97
N LEU A 162 -5.00 1.65 -14.78
CA LEU A 162 -5.26 3.06 -14.48
C LEU A 162 -3.99 3.90 -14.62
N VAL A 163 -2.87 3.42 -14.06
CA VAL A 163 -1.57 4.12 -14.18
C VAL A 163 -1.14 4.22 -15.64
N LEU A 164 -1.26 3.15 -16.44
CA LEU A 164 -0.91 3.17 -17.86
C LEU A 164 -1.86 4.06 -18.69
N GLN A 165 -3.04 4.39 -18.19
CA GLN A 165 -3.95 5.38 -18.76
C GLN A 165 -3.59 6.83 -18.36
N GLY A 166 -2.68 7.00 -17.39
CA GLY A 166 -2.18 8.30 -16.95
C GLY A 166 -2.64 8.76 -15.58
N GLU A 167 -3.39 7.91 -14.86
CA GLU A 167 -3.79 8.22 -13.48
C GLU A 167 -2.56 8.19 -12.54
N LYS A 168 -2.55 9.09 -11.58
CA LYS A 168 -1.45 9.22 -10.61
C LYS A 168 -1.82 8.50 -9.32
N LEU A 169 -1.64 7.21 -9.30
CA LEU A 169 -1.99 6.33 -8.20
C LEU A 169 -0.77 5.59 -7.69
N ALA A 170 -0.48 5.69 -6.40
CA ALA A 170 0.51 4.82 -5.78
C ALA A 170 -0.03 3.39 -5.62
N ALA A 171 0.87 2.42 -5.62
CA ALA A 171 0.56 1.05 -5.21
C ALA A 171 0.89 0.88 -3.73
N THR A 172 -0.01 0.30 -2.96
CA THR A 172 0.20 -0.08 -1.57
C THR A 172 -0.21 -1.53 -1.33
N CYS A 173 0.17 -2.07 -0.20
CA CYS A 173 -0.39 -3.28 0.36
C CYS A 173 -0.51 -3.18 1.86
N GLY A 174 -1.39 -3.97 2.43
CA GLY A 174 -1.57 -4.17 3.85
C GLY A 174 -2.14 -5.56 4.11
N MET A 175 -2.09 -5.99 5.35
CA MET A 175 -2.54 -7.33 5.74
C MET A 175 -4.03 -7.39 6.06
N ASP A 176 -4.66 -6.23 6.26
CA ASP A 176 -6.03 -6.18 6.77
C ASP A 176 -6.13 -7.01 8.07
N LEU A 177 -5.21 -6.69 8.97
CA LEU A 177 -4.84 -7.54 10.09
C LEU A 177 -5.90 -7.49 11.18
N HIS A 178 -6.59 -8.61 11.41
CA HIS A 178 -7.65 -8.72 12.42
C HIS A 178 -7.25 -9.62 13.60
N GLY A 179 -6.06 -10.24 13.55
CA GLY A 179 -5.62 -11.16 14.59
C GLY A 179 -4.20 -11.66 14.39
N ASN A 180 -3.80 -12.60 15.23
CA ASN A 180 -2.45 -13.17 15.23
C ASN A 180 -2.23 -14.08 14.00
N SER A 181 -1.91 -13.44 12.88
CA SER A 181 -1.58 -14.09 11.62
C SER A 181 -0.13 -13.82 11.27
N SER A 182 0.59 -14.83 10.80
CA SER A 182 1.99 -14.67 10.43
C SER A 182 2.13 -13.70 9.26
N LEU A 183 3.03 -12.72 9.37
CA LEU A 183 3.45 -11.86 8.25
C LEU A 183 4.57 -12.50 7.40
N HIS A 184 4.90 -13.77 7.67
CA HIS A 184 5.96 -14.50 7.01
C HIS A 184 5.71 -14.64 5.50
N GLY A 185 6.62 -14.16 4.67
CA GLY A 185 6.53 -14.24 3.21
C GLY A 185 5.52 -13.28 2.55
N HIS A 186 4.77 -12.49 3.32
CA HIS A 186 3.81 -11.52 2.77
C HIS A 186 4.48 -10.28 2.21
N TYR A 187 3.73 -9.56 1.37
CA TYR A 187 4.16 -8.26 0.88
C TYR A 187 4.01 -7.19 1.96
N SER A 188 4.85 -6.18 1.90
CA SER A 188 4.74 -4.95 2.68
C SER A 188 4.94 -3.75 1.76
N THR A 189 4.40 -2.61 2.16
CA THR A 189 4.70 -1.34 1.52
C THR A 189 6.01 -0.80 2.08
N TYR A 190 6.90 -0.37 1.20
CA TYR A 190 8.13 0.32 1.58
C TYR A 190 8.14 1.73 1.02
N ILE A 191 8.74 2.65 1.77
CA ILE A 191 9.00 4.02 1.35
C ILE A 191 10.46 4.39 1.67
N GLU A 192 11.00 5.35 0.94
CA GLU A 192 12.22 6.02 1.39
C GLU A 192 11.91 6.94 2.56
N GLY A 193 12.79 6.93 3.54
CA GLY A 193 12.67 7.79 4.71
C GLY A 193 14.01 8.02 5.38
N GLU A 194 14.04 8.92 6.33
CA GLU A 194 15.20 9.24 7.14
C GLU A 194 14.97 8.82 8.60
N LYS A 195 16.06 8.58 9.31
CA LYS A 195 15.97 8.25 10.73
C LYS A 195 15.41 9.46 11.49
N ASN A 196 14.45 9.20 12.38
CA ASN A 196 13.80 10.22 13.23
C ASN A 196 12.97 11.28 12.50
N GLN A 197 12.59 11.06 11.26
CA GLN A 197 11.64 11.90 10.55
C GLN A 197 10.19 11.43 10.77
N ASP A 198 9.27 12.36 10.57
CA ASP A 198 7.84 12.11 10.67
C ASP A 198 7.37 11.18 9.53
N VAL A 199 7.11 9.92 9.88
CA VAL A 199 6.72 8.89 8.91
C VAL A 199 5.42 9.23 8.18
N ALA A 200 4.51 9.98 8.81
CA ALA A 200 3.26 10.39 8.17
C ALA A 200 3.52 11.36 6.99
N LYS A 201 4.48 12.27 7.15
CA LYS A 201 4.90 13.18 6.07
C LYS A 201 5.71 12.46 4.99
N GLU A 202 6.56 11.52 5.37
CA GLU A 202 7.30 10.69 4.42
C GLU A 202 6.35 9.86 3.57
N LEU A 203 5.34 9.25 4.19
CA LEU A 203 4.29 8.50 3.49
C LEU A 203 3.49 9.39 2.53
N ASP A 204 3.06 10.58 2.99
CA ASP A 204 2.35 11.53 2.13
C ASP A 204 3.18 11.87 0.88
N THR A 205 4.45 12.18 1.08
CA THR A 205 5.39 12.48 -0.01
C THR A 205 5.56 11.30 -0.96
N ALA A 206 5.75 10.10 -0.41
CA ALA A 206 5.95 8.88 -1.19
C ALA A 206 4.71 8.54 -2.05
N ILE A 207 3.52 8.57 -1.47
CA ILE A 207 2.27 8.28 -2.18
C ILE A 207 2.03 9.31 -3.28
N ARG A 208 2.11 10.62 -2.98
CA ARG A 208 1.86 11.67 -3.97
C ARG A 208 2.88 11.71 -5.10
N SER A 209 4.08 11.23 -4.86
CA SER A 209 5.13 11.12 -5.88
C SER A 209 5.18 9.77 -6.59
N GLY A 210 4.35 8.81 -6.18
CA GLY A 210 4.36 7.43 -6.70
C GLY A 210 5.64 6.65 -6.33
N ARG A 211 6.30 7.02 -5.24
CA ARG A 211 7.54 6.39 -4.75
C ARG A 211 7.25 5.43 -3.59
N THR A 212 6.40 4.46 -3.86
CA THR A 212 6.13 3.32 -2.99
C THR A 212 6.60 2.04 -3.66
N TRP A 213 7.07 1.09 -2.86
CA TRP A 213 7.43 -0.25 -3.31
C TRP A 213 6.57 -1.26 -2.58
N VAL A 214 6.01 -2.19 -3.32
CA VAL A 214 5.27 -3.33 -2.77
C VAL A 214 6.09 -4.58 -3.04
N CYS A 215 6.67 -5.15 -1.99
CA CYS A 215 7.52 -6.32 -2.12
C CYS A 215 7.47 -7.21 -0.87
N ASN A 216 7.90 -8.46 -1.04
CA ASN A 216 7.99 -9.43 0.05
C ASN A 216 9.43 -9.72 0.50
N GLY A 217 10.35 -8.79 0.21
CA GLY A 217 11.75 -8.90 0.61
C GLY A 217 12.66 -8.09 -0.32
N PRO A 218 12.90 -8.51 -1.59
CA PRO A 218 13.73 -7.73 -2.48
C PRO A 218 12.98 -6.51 -2.99
N LEU A 219 13.62 -5.34 -2.91
CA LEU A 219 13.10 -4.07 -3.41
C LEU A 219 13.83 -3.73 -4.71
N LEU A 220 13.06 -3.47 -5.77
CA LEU A 220 13.59 -3.05 -7.06
C LEU A 220 13.60 -1.53 -7.15
N GLU A 221 14.78 -0.94 -7.12
CA GLU A 221 14.98 0.48 -7.44
C GLU A 221 15.30 0.65 -8.92
N THR A 222 14.78 1.71 -9.51
CA THR A 222 15.04 2.06 -10.91
C THR A 222 15.56 3.49 -11.01
N GLU A 223 16.59 3.68 -11.84
CA GLU A 223 17.15 5.00 -12.13
C GLU A 223 17.19 5.24 -13.64
N ILE A 224 16.88 6.47 -14.04
CA ILE A 224 17.08 6.91 -15.42
C ILE A 224 18.27 7.89 -15.44
N LYS A 225 19.33 7.50 -16.10
CA LYS A 225 20.54 8.32 -16.27
C LYS A 225 21.03 8.23 -17.72
N ASP A 226 21.31 9.36 -18.31
CA ASP A 226 21.84 9.48 -19.69
C ASP A 226 21.00 8.72 -20.73
N GLY A 227 19.68 8.69 -20.54
CA GLY A 227 18.74 7.97 -21.42
C GLY A 227 18.73 6.45 -21.26
N MET A 228 19.37 5.94 -20.22
CA MET A 228 19.40 4.52 -19.84
C MET A 228 18.57 4.29 -18.57
N LEU A 229 17.76 3.26 -18.57
CA LEU A 229 17.08 2.72 -17.39
C LEU A 229 17.98 1.65 -16.77
N THR A 230 18.31 1.83 -15.51
CA THR A 230 19.13 0.93 -14.70
C THR A 230 18.38 0.42 -13.49
N PHE A 231 18.86 -0.66 -12.89
CA PHE A 231 18.19 -1.36 -11.80
C PHE A 231 19.15 -1.63 -10.65
N SER A 232 18.65 -1.49 -9.43
CA SER A 232 19.33 -1.93 -8.20
C SER A 232 18.36 -2.76 -7.38
N ILE A 233 18.82 -3.90 -6.84
CA ILE A 233 18.04 -4.77 -5.97
C ILE A 233 18.54 -4.61 -4.55
N HIS A 234 17.66 -4.18 -3.65
CA HIS A 234 17.95 -4.06 -2.24
C HIS A 234 17.26 -5.20 -1.48
N HIS A 235 18.03 -6.00 -0.78
CA HIS A 235 17.51 -7.08 0.06
C HIS A 235 17.09 -6.50 1.41
N MET A 236 15.78 -6.50 1.66
CA MET A 236 15.19 -6.01 2.91
C MET A 236 15.07 -7.15 3.91
N GLU A 237 15.36 -6.87 5.18
CA GLU A 237 15.01 -7.79 6.25
C GLU A 237 13.49 -7.94 6.34
N LYS A 238 13.04 -9.18 6.17
CA LYS A 238 11.63 -9.53 6.24
C LYS A 238 11.49 -11.02 6.55
N PRO A 239 10.60 -11.39 7.49
CA PRO A 239 10.32 -12.78 7.78
C PRO A 239 9.94 -13.57 6.53
N GLY A 240 10.54 -14.74 6.35
CA GLY A 240 10.28 -15.62 5.22
C GLY A 240 10.93 -15.25 3.90
N HIS A 241 11.71 -14.19 3.85
CA HIS A 241 12.50 -13.85 2.67
C HIS A 241 13.89 -14.47 2.72
N THR A 242 14.26 -15.17 1.65
CA THR A 242 15.63 -15.65 1.43
C THR A 242 16.21 -14.87 0.24
N PRO A 243 17.27 -14.06 0.45
CA PRO A 243 17.94 -13.35 -0.64
C PRO A 243 18.47 -14.33 -1.70
N LEU A 244 18.37 -13.92 -2.96
CA LEU A 244 18.96 -14.63 -4.09
C LEU A 244 20.01 -13.74 -4.75
N PRO A 245 21.01 -14.31 -5.44
CA PRO A 245 21.88 -13.56 -6.33
C PRO A 245 21.06 -12.80 -7.39
N ASP A 246 21.49 -11.61 -7.78
CA ASP A 246 20.80 -10.76 -8.77
C ASP A 246 20.57 -11.47 -10.11
N ALA A 247 21.45 -12.43 -10.47
CA ALA A 247 21.30 -13.25 -11.65
C ALA A 247 20.06 -14.18 -11.64
N ASP A 248 19.52 -14.45 -10.47
CA ASP A 248 18.34 -15.31 -10.29
C ASP A 248 17.01 -14.51 -10.32
N TYR A 249 17.09 -13.20 -10.52
CA TYR A 249 15.92 -12.35 -10.69
C TYR A 249 15.70 -11.99 -12.16
N VAL A 250 14.43 -11.79 -12.49
CA VAL A 250 13.98 -11.31 -13.80
C VAL A 250 13.11 -10.08 -13.60
N ILE A 251 13.37 -9.05 -14.40
CA ILE A 251 12.60 -7.80 -14.38
C ILE A 251 11.70 -7.78 -15.61
N THR A 252 10.44 -7.48 -15.42
CA THR A 252 9.53 -7.11 -16.50
C THR A 252 9.27 -5.61 -16.48
N LEU A 253 9.26 -5.01 -17.66
CA LEU A 253 8.98 -3.59 -17.87
C LEU A 253 7.71 -3.51 -18.74
N LYS A 254 6.61 -3.12 -18.11
CA LYS A 254 5.30 -3.02 -18.77
C LYS A 254 5.00 -1.57 -19.14
N THR A 255 4.61 -1.37 -20.37
CA THR A 255 4.08 -0.11 -20.91
C THR A 255 2.64 -0.30 -21.37
N SER A 256 2.00 0.76 -21.85
CA SER A 256 0.67 0.67 -22.45
C SER A 256 0.62 -0.17 -23.75
N ARG A 257 1.76 -0.57 -24.30
CA ARG A 257 1.86 -1.23 -25.60
C ARG A 257 2.56 -2.58 -25.59
N GLU A 258 3.56 -2.72 -24.72
CA GLU A 258 4.40 -3.92 -24.68
C GLU A 258 4.84 -4.24 -23.26
N THR A 259 5.24 -5.48 -23.07
CA THR A 259 5.99 -5.91 -21.89
C THR A 259 7.28 -6.53 -22.36
N ILE A 260 8.41 -6.05 -21.87
CA ILE A 260 9.72 -6.63 -22.15
C ILE A 260 10.29 -7.24 -20.86
N THR A 261 11.17 -8.22 -21.03
CA THR A 261 11.85 -8.91 -19.94
C THR A 261 13.35 -8.66 -20.05
N CYS A 262 13.99 -8.36 -18.92
CA CYS A 262 15.43 -8.15 -18.84
C CYS A 262 15.98 -8.74 -17.54
N LYS A 263 17.32 -8.81 -17.43
CA LYS A 263 18.01 -9.21 -16.21
C LYS A 263 18.28 -7.99 -15.33
N ALA A 264 18.48 -8.23 -14.04
CA ALA A 264 18.77 -7.18 -13.07
C ALA A 264 20.04 -6.37 -13.38
N ASN A 265 21.03 -6.98 -14.02
CA ASN A 265 22.30 -6.33 -14.39
C ASN A 265 22.31 -5.71 -15.81
N GLU A 266 21.18 -5.71 -16.51
CA GLU A 266 21.07 -5.07 -17.83
C GLU A 266 20.76 -3.59 -17.69
N GLN A 267 21.21 -2.80 -18.69
CA GLN A 267 20.83 -1.39 -18.85
C GLN A 267 19.96 -1.29 -20.12
N ILE A 268 18.80 -0.68 -19.98
CA ILE A 268 17.83 -0.61 -21.08
C ILE A 268 17.77 0.83 -21.61
N PRO A 269 18.13 1.08 -22.88
CA PRO A 269 17.99 2.42 -23.44
C PRO A 269 16.52 2.80 -23.54
N LEU A 270 16.16 4.01 -23.14
CA LEU A 270 14.77 4.50 -23.21
C LEU A 270 14.25 4.50 -24.65
N SER A 271 15.15 4.63 -25.65
CA SER A 271 14.81 4.49 -27.08
C SER A 271 14.31 3.10 -27.48
N ARG A 272 14.51 2.07 -26.62
CA ARG A 272 13.94 0.72 -26.79
C ARG A 272 12.43 0.74 -26.70
N PHE A 273 11.87 1.66 -25.94
CA PHE A 273 10.43 1.85 -25.83
C PHE A 273 9.92 2.75 -26.95
N GLN A 274 8.71 2.48 -27.41
CA GLN A 274 8.13 3.32 -28.45
C GLN A 274 7.99 4.78 -27.96
N ALA A 275 8.15 5.74 -28.87
CA ALA A 275 8.22 7.18 -28.57
C ALA A 275 7.04 7.74 -27.72
N ASN A 276 5.94 7.00 -27.62
CA ASN A 276 4.76 7.38 -26.84
C ASN A 276 4.59 6.60 -25.51
N ALA A 277 5.55 5.77 -25.13
CA ALA A 277 5.54 5.10 -23.83
C ALA A 277 5.91 6.14 -22.76
N ARG A 278 4.92 6.74 -22.11
CA ARG A 278 5.11 7.77 -21.08
C ARG A 278 5.33 7.17 -19.69
N ILE A 279 4.91 5.92 -19.50
CA ILE A 279 4.92 5.24 -18.21
C ILE A 279 5.49 3.85 -18.41
N ILE A 280 6.39 3.46 -17.53
CA ILE A 280 6.99 2.13 -17.46
C ILE A 280 6.75 1.61 -16.06
N ILE A 281 6.15 0.44 -15.94
CA ILE A 281 5.94 -0.24 -14.66
C ILE A 281 6.96 -1.38 -14.57
N PRO A 282 7.99 -1.24 -13.72
CA PRO A 282 8.94 -2.31 -13.46
C PRO A 282 8.40 -3.29 -12.42
N LYS A 283 8.59 -4.58 -12.65
CA LYS A 283 8.28 -5.64 -11.67
C LYS A 283 9.43 -6.62 -11.61
N LEU A 284 9.78 -7.02 -10.38
CA LEU A 284 10.82 -8.01 -10.10
C LEU A 284 10.19 -9.37 -9.83
N PHE A 285 10.74 -10.38 -10.44
CA PHE A 285 10.31 -11.77 -10.25
C PHE A 285 11.50 -12.64 -9.85
N LYS A 286 11.24 -13.56 -8.97
CA LYS A 286 12.10 -14.67 -8.64
C LYS A 286 12.03 -15.70 -9.78
N LYS A 287 13.16 -16.21 -10.26
CA LYS A 287 13.23 -17.32 -11.21
C LYS A 287 12.73 -18.61 -10.61
#